data_eab58293019898ab8c78ffa7dcfa747f
#
_entry.id   eab58293019898ab8c78ffa7dcfa747f
#
_cell.length_a   1.000
_cell.length_b   1.000
_cell.length_c   1.000
_cell.angle_alpha   90.00
_cell.angle_beta   90.00
_cell.angle_gamma   90.00
#
_symmetry.space_group_name_H-M   'P 1'
#
loop_
_entity.id
_entity.type
_entity.pdbx_description
1 polymer ?
#
loop_
_entity_poly.entity_id
_entity_poly.type
_entity_poly.pdbx_seq_one_letter_code
_entity_poly.pdbx_strand_id
1 'polypeptide(L)' 'MNENEGDRKVEVLINDLLAERQMSLRELARLSGIEPSNLSNLANGKRQKIYLEHIERIADALEIDDITRILKLSRNV' A
#
# COMPACT_ATOMS: atom_id res chain seq x y z
N MET A 1 12.60 -28.23 -1.25
CA MET A 1 12.01 -27.47 -0.78
C MET A 1 12.02 -26.34 -1.45
N ASN A 2 11.32 -25.74 -1.30
CA ASN A 2 11.29 -24.70 -1.95
C ASN A 2 11.51 -23.64 -1.12
N GLU A 3 12.61 -23.30 -1.05
CA GLU A 3 12.93 -22.46 -0.14
C GLU A 3 12.53 -21.15 -0.42
N ASN A 4 12.17 -20.87 -1.57
CA ASN A 4 11.87 -19.52 -1.80
C ASN A 4 10.57 -19.17 -1.26
N GLU A 5 9.76 -20.10 -0.85
CA GLU A 5 8.55 -19.69 -0.38
C GLU A 5 8.69 -19.16 0.93
N GLY A 6 8.20 -18.10 1.26
CA GLY A 6 8.19 -17.55 2.57
C GLY A 6 9.33 -16.66 2.93
N ASP A 7 10.34 -16.59 2.07
CA ASP A 7 11.45 -15.74 2.38
C ASP A 7 11.19 -14.29 2.10
N ARG A 8 10.39 -13.98 1.15
CA ARG A 8 10.14 -12.59 0.78
C ARG A 8 8.69 -12.24 0.95
N LYS A 9 8.43 -10.99 1.27
CA LYS A 9 7.11 -10.54 1.56
C LYS A 9 6.92 -9.15 1.01
N VAL A 10 5.76 -8.89 0.43
CA VAL A 10 5.42 -7.57 -0.05
C VAL A 10 4.75 -6.82 1.08
N GLU A 11 5.24 -5.63 1.37
CA GLU A 11 4.63 -4.77 2.37
C GLU A 11 4.04 -3.55 1.70
N VAL A 12 2.86 -3.15 2.15
CA VAL A 12 2.20 -1.96 1.64
C VAL A 12 2.50 -0.84 2.62
N LEU A 13 3.08 0.25 2.14
CA LEU A 13 3.60 1.30 2.99
C LEU A 13 2.63 2.46 3.16
N ILE A 14 1.33 2.20 3.08
CA ILE A 14 0.34 3.28 3.14
C ILE A 14 0.37 3.98 4.48
N ASN A 15 0.47 3.24 5.58
CA ASN A 15 0.47 3.89 6.90
C ASN A 15 1.69 4.78 7.05
N ASP A 16 2.83 4.37 6.51
CA ASP A 16 4.03 5.19 6.56
C ASP A 16 3.84 6.47 5.75
N LEU A 17 3.20 6.36 4.59
CA LEU A 17 2.93 7.52 3.75
C LEU A 17 1.98 8.49 4.43
N LEU A 18 0.96 7.96 5.09
CA LEU A 18 0.00 8.83 5.78
C LEU A 18 0.68 9.59 6.91
N ALA A 19 1.55 8.90 7.66
CA ALA A 19 2.27 9.55 8.74
C ALA A 19 3.22 10.61 8.18
N GLU A 20 3.91 10.27 7.12
CA GLU A 20 4.86 11.20 6.52
C GLU A 20 4.17 12.45 6.01
N ARG A 21 2.97 12.31 5.47
CA ARG A 21 2.24 13.43 4.90
C ARG A 21 1.27 14.07 5.88
N GLN A 22 1.21 13.55 7.09
CA GLN A 22 0.28 14.04 8.12
C GLN A 22 -1.14 14.04 7.58
N MET A 23 -1.51 12.95 6.96
CA MET A 23 -2.78 12.80 6.28
C MET A 23 -3.53 11.64 6.90
N SER A 24 -4.84 11.73 6.99
CA SER A 24 -5.65 10.64 7.50
C SER A 24 -5.97 9.65 6.38
N LEU A 25 -6.30 8.43 6.77
CA LEU A 25 -6.71 7.43 5.79
C LEU A 25 -7.97 7.88 5.06
N ARG A 26 -8.88 8.55 5.76
CA ARG A 26 -10.10 9.03 5.15
C ARG A 26 -9.82 10.08 4.09
N GLU A 27 -8.82 10.92 4.34
CA GLU A 27 -8.46 11.93 3.35
C GLU A 27 -7.87 11.27 2.11
N LEU A 28 -7.03 10.25 2.29
CA LEU A 28 -6.49 9.55 1.15
C LEU A 28 -7.59 8.83 0.38
N ALA A 29 -8.57 8.26 1.10
CA ALA A 29 -9.69 7.61 0.43
C ALA A 29 -10.44 8.61 -0.44
N ARG A 30 -10.64 9.82 0.07
CA ARG A 30 -11.33 10.86 -0.69
C ARG A 30 -10.54 11.26 -1.93
N LEU A 31 -9.24 11.42 -1.77
CA LEU A 31 -8.40 11.86 -2.88
C LEU A 31 -8.21 10.78 -3.94
N SER A 32 -8.13 9.54 -3.52
CA SER A 32 -7.86 8.45 -4.45
C SER A 32 -9.12 7.84 -5.04
N GLY A 33 -10.26 8.10 -4.42
CA GLY A 33 -11.50 7.49 -4.87
C GLY A 33 -11.61 6.02 -4.48
N ILE A 34 -10.80 5.56 -3.52
CA ILE A 34 -10.87 4.20 -3.03
C ILE A 34 -11.74 4.17 -1.80
N GLU A 35 -12.62 3.18 -1.70
CA GLU A 35 -13.47 3.04 -0.53
C GLU A 35 -12.63 2.96 0.73
N PRO A 36 -13.00 3.66 1.79
CA PRO A 36 -12.21 3.64 3.01
C PRO A 36 -11.98 2.24 3.57
N SER A 37 -12.97 1.35 3.48
CA SER A 37 -12.78 0.01 4.00
C SER A 37 -11.76 -0.76 3.18
N ASN A 38 -11.75 -0.57 1.86
CA ASN A 38 -10.78 -1.21 1.01
C ASN A 38 -9.39 -0.66 1.27
N LEU A 39 -9.29 0.63 1.45
CA LEU A 39 -8.00 1.26 1.72
C LEU A 39 -7.46 0.82 3.08
N SER A 40 -8.34 0.69 4.07
CA SER A 40 -7.94 0.25 5.39
C SER A 40 -7.40 -1.18 5.34
N ASN A 41 -8.10 -2.06 4.62
CA ASN A 41 -7.64 -3.45 4.50
C ASN A 41 -6.30 -3.52 3.78
N LEU A 42 -6.11 -2.68 2.76
CA LEU A 42 -4.85 -2.64 2.04
C LEU A 42 -3.74 -2.14 2.95
N ALA A 43 -4.01 -1.08 3.71
CA ALA A 43 -3.00 -0.48 4.57
C ALA A 43 -2.59 -1.41 5.70
N ASN A 44 -3.51 -2.25 6.16
CA ASN A 44 -3.23 -3.16 7.27
C ASN A 44 -2.77 -4.53 6.83
N GLY A 45 -2.55 -4.73 5.54
CA GLY A 45 -2.00 -5.97 5.05
C GLY A 45 -2.95 -7.13 5.14
N LYS A 46 -4.26 -6.87 5.21
CA LYS A 46 -5.23 -7.94 5.34
C LYS A 46 -5.59 -8.57 4.02
N ARG A 47 -5.19 -7.95 2.90
CA ARG A 47 -5.51 -8.48 1.61
C ARG A 47 -4.32 -9.18 1.03
N GLN A 48 -4.57 -10.32 0.38
CA GLN A 48 -3.53 -11.02 -0.32
C GLN A 48 -3.48 -10.63 -1.78
N LYS A 49 -4.50 -9.95 -2.27
CA LYS A 49 -4.55 -9.48 -3.64
C LYS A 49 -4.69 -7.98 -3.62
N ILE A 50 -3.98 -7.33 -4.54
CA ILE A 50 -4.02 -5.90 -4.66
C ILE A 50 -4.40 -5.57 -6.09
N TYR A 51 -5.35 -4.66 -6.27
CA TYR A 51 -5.66 -4.17 -7.60
C TYR A 51 -4.60 -3.16 -7.98
N LEU A 52 -4.00 -3.35 -9.14
CA LEU A 52 -3.02 -2.38 -9.62
C LEU A 52 -3.63 -1.00 -9.76
N GLU A 53 -4.91 -0.95 -10.10
CA GLU A 53 -5.58 0.33 -10.22
C GLU A 53 -5.58 1.09 -8.90
N HIS A 54 -5.67 0.39 -7.77
CA HIS A 54 -5.62 1.07 -6.48
C HIS A 54 -4.25 1.69 -6.25
N ILE A 55 -3.18 0.99 -6.65
CA ILE A 55 -1.83 1.54 -6.52
C ILE A 55 -1.69 2.77 -7.41
N GLU A 56 -2.24 2.71 -8.61
CA GLU A 56 -2.18 3.84 -9.53
C GLU A 56 -2.93 5.04 -8.97
N ARG A 57 -4.09 4.81 -8.36
CA ARG A 57 -4.87 5.90 -7.79
C ARG A 57 -4.19 6.53 -6.59
N ILE A 58 -3.54 5.73 -5.77
CA ILE A 58 -2.79 6.26 -4.63
C ILE A 58 -1.62 7.10 -5.13
N ALA A 59 -0.92 6.60 -6.14
CA ALA A 59 0.20 7.33 -6.71
C ALA A 59 -0.25 8.67 -7.29
N ASP A 60 -1.39 8.66 -7.99
CA ASP A 60 -1.91 9.91 -8.54
C ASP A 60 -2.31 10.87 -7.44
N ALA A 61 -2.99 10.35 -6.40
CA ALA A 61 -3.48 11.21 -5.33
C ALA A 61 -2.34 11.88 -4.57
N LEU A 62 -1.23 11.17 -4.40
CA LEU A 62 -0.10 11.66 -3.62
C LEU A 62 1.05 12.14 -4.50
N GLU A 63 0.85 12.12 -5.82
CA GLU A 63 1.86 12.57 -6.79
C GLU A 63 3.16 11.82 -6.59
N ILE A 64 3.07 10.50 -6.56
CA ILE A 64 4.22 9.64 -6.39
C ILE A 64 4.53 8.98 -7.73
N ASP A 65 5.79 9.04 -8.14
CA ASP A 65 6.21 8.43 -9.39
C ASP A 65 7.05 7.17 -9.15
N ASP A 66 7.42 6.89 -7.91
CA ASP A 66 8.25 5.76 -7.61
C ASP A 66 7.45 4.76 -6.78
N ILE A 67 7.15 3.60 -7.34
CA ILE A 67 6.30 2.62 -6.68
C ILE A 67 6.91 2.12 -5.38
N THR A 68 8.22 2.23 -5.21
CA THR A 68 8.83 1.77 -3.98
C THR A 68 8.45 2.63 -2.77
N ARG A 69 7.82 3.78 -3.01
CA ARG A 69 7.27 4.58 -1.94
C ARG A 69 5.99 3.96 -1.40
N ILE A 70 5.35 3.09 -2.18
CA ILE A 70 4.07 2.49 -1.81
C ILE A 70 4.22 1.02 -1.44
N LEU A 71 5.10 0.31 -2.15
CA LEU A 71 5.28 -1.12 -1.93
C LEU A 71 6.74 -1.43 -1.66
N LYS A 72 6.97 -2.41 -0.78
CA LYS A 72 8.31 -2.77 -0.44
C LYS A 72 8.41 -4.29 -0.42
N LEU A 73 9.52 -4.82 -0.91
CA LEU A 73 9.77 -6.24 -0.84
C LEU A 73 10.79 -6.46 0.25
N SER A 74 10.44 -7.24 1.27
CA SER A 74 11.33 -7.45 2.39
C SER A 74 11.54 -8.93 2.59
N ARG A 75 12.56 -9.28 3.38
CA ARG A 75 12.78 -10.66 3.71
C ARG A 75 12.10 -10.94 5.02
N ASN A 76 11.41 -12.06 5.05
CA ASN A 76 10.67 -12.42 6.21
C ASN A 76 11.52 -13.34 7.05
N VAL A 77 12.55 -12.82 7.65
CA VAL A 77 13.44 -13.66 8.41
C VAL A 77 13.44 -13.29 9.83
#